data_7039ba0f0839966d023c2e31dea71660
#
_entry.id   7039ba0f0839966d023c2e31dea71660
#
_cell.length_a   1.000
_cell.length_b   1.000
_cell.length_c   1.000
_cell.angle_alpha   90.00
_cell.angle_beta   90.00
_cell.angle_gamma   90.00
#
_symmetry.space_group_name_H-M   'P 1'
#
loop_
_entity.id
_entity.type
_entity.pdbx_description
1 polymer ?
#
loop_
_entity_poly.entity_id
_entity_poly.type
_entity_poly.pdbx_seq_one_letter_code
_entity_poly.pdbx_strand_id
1 'polypeptide(L)'
;MFLRNAWYAAGWSRDYERTLTAETFLGEEIVIFRREDGSPVALQDACPHRKLPLSFGQLKGDTVECGYHGLTFDGGGRCVAAPTQPGSIPRRARVKSYPAIDRYGLLWIWMGDPEAADPDLVFPIENFDDPSWGRTDGGVLEIDCNYLWICDNLLDPSHVAWVHVGSFAGSGTDDVPLEVTRTERGVIVWRWIRGRPPSPYYAELVKFDGPCDRLQHYEMCVPGIALNKSVYTPAGTGGPGAAPVPETYVNISYNFMTPISAERTRYIWFQHRNTDPQDATISQQMNEGARQAFEEDRAVLERVQRGMARDGSEAIDLGLDAGAKLFRRHLERLIDEESAGAGA
;
A
#
# COMPACT_ATOMS: atom_id res chain seq x y z
N MET A 1 0.98 16.78 4.22
CA MET A 1 2.22 16.70 3.43
C MET A 1 2.57 15.23 3.30
N PHE A 2 3.30 14.78 2.25
CA PHE A 2 3.63 13.38 2.01
C PHE A 2 5.14 13.20 2.07
N LEU A 3 5.61 12.06 2.57
CA LEU A 3 7.00 11.65 2.44
C LEU A 3 7.28 11.38 0.96
N ARG A 4 8.26 12.03 0.37
CA ARG A 4 8.51 11.93 -1.07
C ARG A 4 9.61 10.93 -1.41
N ASN A 5 10.70 10.90 -0.66
CA ASN A 5 11.79 9.94 -0.84
C ASN A 5 11.38 8.55 -0.33
N ALA A 6 10.39 7.97 -1.01
CA ALA A 6 9.85 6.66 -0.70
C ALA A 6 9.27 5.99 -1.94
N TRP A 7 9.28 4.66 -1.96
CA TRP A 7 8.60 3.84 -2.94
C TRP A 7 7.12 3.67 -2.57
N TYR A 8 6.24 3.96 -3.51
CA TYR A 8 4.80 3.75 -3.42
C TYR A 8 4.36 2.67 -4.40
N ALA A 9 3.48 1.77 -3.99
CA ALA A 9 2.85 0.83 -4.91
C ALA A 9 1.86 1.58 -5.80
N ALA A 10 2.14 1.68 -7.09
CA ALA A 10 1.27 2.36 -8.05
C ALA A 10 0.02 1.52 -8.39
N GLY A 11 0.18 0.20 -8.51
CA GLY A 11 -0.85 -0.74 -8.88
C GLY A 11 -0.25 -2.11 -9.19
N TRP A 12 -1.08 -3.03 -9.67
CA TRP A 12 -0.58 -4.30 -10.14
C TRP A 12 0.22 -4.10 -11.44
N SER A 13 1.41 -4.68 -11.53
CA SER A 13 2.28 -4.58 -12.71
C SER A 13 1.58 -5.03 -13.99
N ARG A 14 0.69 -6.03 -13.89
CA ARG A 14 -0.12 -6.58 -14.99
C ARG A 14 -1.15 -5.60 -15.57
N ASP A 15 -1.54 -4.58 -14.83
CA ASP A 15 -2.55 -3.60 -15.24
C ASP A 15 -1.95 -2.46 -16.08
N TYR A 16 -0.61 -2.39 -16.15
CA TYR A 16 0.12 -1.39 -16.94
C TYR A 16 0.68 -2.04 -18.20
N GLU A 17 0.09 -1.73 -19.33
CA GLU A 17 0.48 -2.24 -20.66
C GLU A 17 1.29 -1.20 -21.47
N ARG A 18 1.53 -1.50 -22.74
CA ARG A 18 2.12 -0.54 -23.70
C ARG A 18 1.09 0.48 -24.19
N THR A 19 0.43 1.14 -23.26
CA THR A 19 -0.52 2.23 -23.48
C THR A 19 -0.18 3.38 -22.54
N LEU A 20 -0.58 4.60 -22.90
CA LEU A 20 -0.42 5.76 -22.02
C LEU A 20 -1.50 5.72 -20.96
N THR A 21 -1.13 5.43 -19.73
CA THR A 21 -2.04 5.37 -18.58
C THR A 21 -1.85 6.61 -17.73
N ALA A 22 -2.91 7.41 -17.57
CA ALA A 22 -2.92 8.57 -16.69
C ALA A 22 -3.18 8.13 -15.24
N GLU A 23 -2.35 8.61 -14.32
CA GLU A 23 -2.41 8.32 -12.89
C GLU A 23 -2.18 9.58 -12.07
N THR A 24 -2.57 9.55 -10.81
CA THR A 24 -2.27 10.62 -9.86
C THR A 24 -1.69 10.01 -8.59
N PHE A 25 -0.51 10.47 -8.18
CA PHE A 25 0.14 10.08 -6.93
C PHE A 25 0.60 11.33 -6.19
N LEU A 26 0.30 11.41 -4.90
CA LEU A 26 0.69 12.52 -4.03
C LEU A 26 0.26 13.90 -4.58
N GLY A 27 -0.85 13.93 -5.35
CA GLY A 27 -1.34 15.14 -6.00
C GLY A 27 -0.60 15.51 -7.30
N GLU A 28 0.31 14.69 -7.80
CA GLU A 28 0.99 14.89 -9.09
C GLU A 28 0.39 14.01 -10.17
N GLU A 29 0.06 14.62 -11.31
CA GLU A 29 -0.43 13.91 -12.50
C GLU A 29 0.77 13.26 -13.22
N ILE A 30 0.66 11.96 -13.49
CA ILE A 30 1.74 11.13 -14.04
C ILE A 30 1.20 10.27 -15.16
N VAL A 31 1.89 10.21 -16.28
CA VAL A 31 1.65 9.25 -17.35
C VAL A 31 2.61 8.08 -17.21
N ILE A 32 2.07 6.87 -17.20
CA ILE A 32 2.81 5.61 -17.13
C ILE A 32 2.64 4.84 -18.43
N PHE A 33 3.72 4.25 -18.92
CA PHE A 33 3.72 3.34 -20.06
C PHE A 33 4.89 2.35 -19.96
N ARG A 34 4.87 1.31 -20.80
CA ARG A 34 6.00 0.37 -20.91
C ARG A 34 6.80 0.60 -22.18
N ARG A 35 8.12 0.44 -22.09
CA ARG A 35 9.02 0.35 -23.25
C ARG A 35 8.81 -0.98 -24.00
N GLU A 36 9.46 -1.10 -25.15
CA GLU A 36 9.45 -2.33 -25.94
C GLU A 36 10.08 -3.52 -25.21
N ASP A 37 11.04 -3.27 -24.32
CA ASP A 37 11.64 -4.28 -23.44
C ASP A 37 10.77 -4.65 -22.21
N GLY A 38 9.59 -4.03 -22.07
CA GLY A 38 8.68 -4.24 -20.96
C GLY A 38 8.96 -3.37 -19.73
N SER A 39 10.09 -2.65 -19.67
CA SER A 39 10.40 -1.81 -18.50
C SER A 39 9.43 -0.62 -18.36
N PRO A 40 9.02 -0.26 -17.14
CA PRO A 40 8.09 0.84 -16.92
C PRO A 40 8.77 2.19 -17.06
N VAL A 41 8.00 3.17 -17.52
CA VAL A 41 8.35 4.59 -17.57
C VAL A 41 7.24 5.39 -16.91
N ALA A 42 7.61 6.35 -16.06
CA ALA A 42 6.69 7.28 -15.44
C ALA A 42 7.19 8.72 -15.65
N LEU A 43 6.34 9.55 -16.25
CA LEU A 43 6.65 10.94 -16.56
C LEU A 43 5.56 11.86 -16.00
N GLN A 44 5.90 13.11 -15.71
CA GLN A 44 4.91 14.14 -15.43
C GLN A 44 3.93 14.25 -16.61
N ASP A 45 2.64 14.14 -16.32
CA ASP A 45 1.60 14.16 -17.36
C ASP A 45 1.18 15.59 -17.74
N ALA A 46 2.18 16.40 -18.12
CA ALA A 46 1.95 17.79 -18.51
C ALA A 46 3.02 18.27 -19.50
N CYS A 47 2.67 18.39 -20.77
CA CYS A 47 3.57 18.95 -21.79
C CYS A 47 4.05 20.36 -21.36
N PRO A 48 5.36 20.66 -21.36
CA PRO A 48 5.91 21.92 -20.87
C PRO A 48 5.47 23.13 -21.72
N HIS A 49 4.99 22.91 -22.95
CA HIS A 49 4.53 23.99 -23.83
C HIS A 49 3.23 24.62 -23.33
N ARG A 50 2.12 23.87 -23.24
CA ARG A 50 0.78 24.36 -22.86
C ARG A 50 0.05 23.42 -21.90
N LYS A 51 0.76 22.58 -21.20
CA LYS A 51 0.22 21.69 -20.14
C LYS A 51 -0.84 20.69 -20.59
N LEU A 52 -0.93 20.41 -21.92
CA LEU A 52 -1.74 19.28 -22.36
C LEU A 52 -1.20 18.00 -21.71
N PRO A 53 -2.04 17.15 -21.11
CA PRO A 53 -1.60 15.84 -20.62
C PRO A 53 -0.91 15.03 -21.72
N LEU A 54 0.25 14.45 -21.40
CA LEU A 54 0.97 13.59 -22.35
C LEU A 54 0.23 12.27 -22.57
N SER A 55 -0.57 11.84 -21.59
CA SER A 55 -1.49 10.69 -21.70
C SER A 55 -2.55 10.87 -22.80
N PHE A 56 -2.85 12.10 -23.20
CA PHE A 56 -3.70 12.42 -24.35
C PHE A 56 -2.96 12.35 -25.69
N GLY A 57 -1.67 12.04 -25.66
CA GLY A 57 -0.80 11.94 -26.83
C GLY A 57 -0.75 10.54 -27.43
N GLN A 58 0.40 10.20 -27.98
CA GLN A 58 0.65 8.90 -28.61
C GLN A 58 1.96 8.30 -28.15
N LEU A 59 1.95 7.00 -27.86
CA LEU A 59 3.17 6.23 -27.64
C LEU A 59 3.79 5.87 -29.01
N LYS A 60 5.04 6.26 -29.24
CA LYS A 60 5.80 5.96 -30.47
C LYS A 60 7.13 5.31 -30.12
N GLY A 61 7.21 3.98 -30.32
CA GLY A 61 8.33 3.22 -29.79
C GLY A 61 8.41 3.42 -28.27
N ASP A 62 9.54 3.87 -27.76
CA ASP A 62 9.78 4.14 -26.34
C ASP A 62 9.65 5.63 -25.96
N THR A 63 8.95 6.41 -26.79
CA THR A 63 8.76 7.85 -26.60
C THR A 63 7.29 8.23 -26.59
N VAL A 64 6.96 9.34 -25.90
CA VAL A 64 5.61 9.93 -25.87
C VAL A 64 5.56 11.18 -26.70
N GLU A 65 4.70 11.22 -27.72
CA GLU A 65 4.42 12.39 -28.52
C GLU A 65 3.20 13.14 -28.01
N CYS A 66 3.36 14.42 -27.68
CA CYS A 66 2.27 15.29 -27.28
C CYS A 66 1.28 15.50 -28.43
N GLY A 67 0.01 15.23 -28.19
CA GLY A 67 -1.08 15.32 -29.17
C GLY A 67 -1.41 16.73 -29.68
N TYR A 68 -0.71 17.77 -29.20
CA TYR A 68 -1.00 19.15 -29.61
C TYR A 68 -0.05 19.70 -30.69
N HIS A 69 1.26 19.60 -30.48
CA HIS A 69 2.26 20.14 -31.42
C HIS A 69 3.40 19.14 -31.74
N GLY A 70 3.24 17.88 -31.37
CA GLY A 70 4.20 16.83 -31.71
C GLY A 70 5.50 16.87 -30.89
N LEU A 71 5.59 17.62 -29.79
CA LEU A 71 6.77 17.52 -28.92
C LEU A 71 6.86 16.09 -28.39
N THR A 72 8.01 15.46 -28.57
CA THR A 72 8.23 14.06 -28.24
C THR A 72 9.25 13.93 -27.12
N PHE A 73 8.92 13.14 -26.10
CA PHE A 73 9.73 12.97 -24.89
C PHE A 73 10.23 11.54 -24.76
N ASP A 74 11.51 11.37 -24.43
CA ASP A 74 12.08 10.07 -24.06
C ASP A 74 11.66 9.66 -22.63
N GLY A 75 11.99 8.41 -22.24
CA GLY A 75 11.66 7.89 -20.91
C GLY A 75 12.38 8.60 -19.75
N GLY A 76 13.37 9.46 -20.01
CA GLY A 76 13.99 10.36 -19.04
C GLY A 76 13.35 11.76 -19.01
N GLY A 77 12.24 11.95 -19.74
CA GLY A 77 11.52 13.22 -19.81
C GLY A 77 12.16 14.31 -20.66
N ARG A 78 13.21 14.00 -21.40
CA ARG A 78 13.86 14.95 -22.30
C ARG A 78 13.11 15.03 -23.62
N CYS A 79 12.86 16.25 -24.12
CA CYS A 79 12.30 16.43 -25.46
C CYS A 79 13.34 16.06 -26.52
N VAL A 80 13.01 15.06 -27.36
CA VAL A 80 13.88 14.53 -28.42
C VAL A 80 13.44 14.94 -29.82
N ALA A 81 12.18 15.40 -29.98
CA ALA A 81 11.68 15.95 -31.25
C ALA A 81 10.69 17.10 -30.96
N ALA A 82 10.76 18.13 -31.81
CA ALA A 82 9.87 19.29 -31.75
C ALA A 82 9.58 19.76 -33.21
N PRO A 83 8.68 19.06 -33.92
CA PRO A 83 8.51 19.27 -35.37
C PRO A 83 7.99 20.68 -35.73
N THR A 84 7.32 21.35 -34.84
CA THR A 84 6.77 22.71 -35.01
C THR A 84 7.76 23.81 -34.56
N GLN A 85 8.92 23.45 -34.02
CA GLN A 85 9.95 24.38 -33.57
C GLN A 85 11.05 24.53 -34.61
N PRO A 86 11.21 25.71 -35.24
CA PRO A 86 12.35 25.97 -36.10
C PRO A 86 13.65 26.05 -35.28
N GLY A 87 14.69 25.38 -35.72
CA GLY A 87 16.00 25.38 -35.08
C GLY A 87 16.14 24.37 -33.94
N SER A 88 16.88 24.73 -32.89
CA SER A 88 17.19 23.80 -31.79
C SER A 88 16.05 23.68 -30.78
N ILE A 89 15.90 22.48 -30.24
CA ILE A 89 14.98 22.21 -29.11
C ILE A 89 15.45 22.99 -27.89
N PRO A 90 14.58 23.80 -27.24
CA PRO A 90 14.96 24.51 -26.01
C PRO A 90 15.37 23.55 -24.89
N ARG A 91 16.47 23.83 -24.19
CA ARG A 91 16.95 22.98 -23.07
C ARG A 91 15.92 22.76 -21.97
N ARG A 92 15.02 23.73 -21.74
CA ARG A 92 13.91 23.63 -20.76
C ARG A 92 12.71 22.80 -21.27
N ALA A 93 12.74 22.32 -22.52
CA ALA A 93 11.72 21.42 -23.04
C ALA A 93 11.93 20.01 -22.49
N ARG A 94 11.52 19.83 -21.25
CA ARG A 94 11.57 18.53 -20.54
C ARG A 94 10.45 18.46 -19.53
N VAL A 95 10.05 17.25 -19.18
CA VAL A 95 9.13 16.90 -18.11
C VAL A 95 9.87 16.16 -17.00
N LYS A 96 9.34 16.16 -15.78
CA LYS A 96 9.89 15.36 -14.68
C LYS A 96 9.72 13.88 -15.03
N SER A 97 10.73 13.08 -14.74
CA SER A 97 10.66 11.61 -14.78
C SER A 97 10.71 11.09 -13.35
N TYR A 98 10.02 9.96 -13.12
CA TYR A 98 9.96 9.30 -11.83
C TYR A 98 10.54 7.89 -11.97
N PRO A 99 11.49 7.47 -11.13
CA PRO A 99 11.93 6.10 -11.11
C PRO A 99 10.74 5.15 -10.88
N ALA A 100 10.64 4.13 -11.73
CA ALA A 100 9.57 3.13 -11.66
C ALA A 100 10.15 1.75 -11.90
N ILE A 101 9.74 0.76 -11.10
CA ILE A 101 10.21 -0.62 -11.20
C ILE A 101 9.09 -1.62 -10.93
N ASP A 102 9.20 -2.81 -11.52
CA ASP A 102 8.36 -3.94 -11.19
C ASP A 102 9.04 -4.79 -10.11
N ARG A 103 8.33 -5.04 -9.01
CA ARG A 103 8.78 -5.95 -7.95
C ARG A 103 7.58 -6.55 -7.23
N TYR A 104 7.61 -7.83 -6.94
CA TYR A 104 6.53 -8.56 -6.24
C TYR A 104 5.15 -8.46 -6.94
N GLY A 105 5.14 -8.44 -8.28
CA GLY A 105 3.92 -8.31 -9.08
C GLY A 105 3.26 -6.92 -9.02
N LEU A 106 3.88 -5.97 -8.36
CA LEU A 106 3.46 -4.57 -8.26
C LEU A 106 4.39 -3.67 -9.08
N LEU A 107 3.81 -2.63 -9.66
CA LEU A 107 4.55 -1.47 -10.16
C LEU A 107 4.79 -0.52 -8.99
N TRP A 108 6.05 -0.16 -8.75
CA TRP A 108 6.46 0.79 -7.73
C TRP A 108 6.93 2.08 -8.37
N ILE A 109 6.60 3.19 -7.75
CA ILE A 109 7.01 4.53 -8.19
C ILE A 109 7.70 5.28 -7.04
N TRP A 110 8.81 5.94 -7.35
CA TRP A 110 9.53 6.81 -6.44
C TRP A 110 9.15 8.26 -6.69
N MET A 111 8.66 8.95 -5.65
CA MET A 111 8.08 10.28 -5.80
C MET A 111 9.03 11.43 -5.43
N GLY A 112 10.19 11.12 -4.87
CA GLY A 112 11.18 12.08 -4.38
C GLY A 112 12.30 12.38 -5.37
N ASP A 113 13.52 12.61 -4.82
CA ASP A 113 14.73 12.81 -5.60
C ASP A 113 15.09 11.50 -6.36
N PRO A 114 15.16 11.52 -7.69
CA PRO A 114 15.53 10.33 -8.47
C PRO A 114 16.90 9.74 -8.12
N GLU A 115 17.85 10.56 -7.66
CA GLU A 115 19.19 10.09 -7.29
C GLU A 115 19.20 9.31 -5.95
N ALA A 116 18.16 9.49 -5.14
CA ALA A 116 17.98 8.75 -3.89
C ALA A 116 17.13 7.46 -4.07
N ALA A 117 16.66 7.18 -5.27
CA ALA A 117 15.80 6.03 -5.58
C ALA A 117 16.60 4.72 -5.62
N ASP A 118 16.78 4.11 -4.45
CA ASP A 118 17.41 2.80 -4.31
C ASP A 118 16.35 1.69 -4.39
N PRO A 119 16.43 0.77 -5.38
CA PRO A 119 15.50 -0.37 -5.48
C PRO A 119 15.47 -1.27 -4.24
N ASP A 120 16.54 -1.31 -3.45
CA ASP A 120 16.60 -2.12 -2.23
C ASP A 120 15.78 -1.53 -1.07
N LEU A 121 15.32 -0.28 -1.21
CA LEU A 121 14.37 0.36 -0.29
C LEU A 121 12.91 -0.05 -0.53
N VAL A 122 12.60 -0.77 -1.62
CA VAL A 122 11.27 -1.33 -1.81
C VAL A 122 10.94 -2.26 -0.64
N PHE A 123 9.72 -2.12 -0.11
CA PHE A 123 9.28 -2.92 1.02
C PHE A 123 9.40 -4.42 0.72
N PRO A 124 10.14 -5.19 1.54
CA PRO A 124 10.34 -6.60 1.30
C PRO A 124 9.05 -7.39 1.59
N ILE A 125 8.69 -8.29 0.68
CA ILE A 125 7.56 -9.20 0.86
C ILE A 125 8.12 -10.58 1.14
N GLU A 126 7.99 -11.00 2.40
CA GLU A 126 8.45 -12.32 2.83
C GLU A 126 7.73 -13.44 2.07
N ASN A 127 8.45 -14.48 1.76
CA ASN A 127 7.92 -15.71 1.12
C ASN A 127 7.23 -15.47 -0.24
N PHE A 128 7.49 -14.35 -0.93
CA PHE A 128 6.82 -14.04 -2.21
C PHE A 128 7.10 -15.09 -3.28
N ASP A 129 8.33 -15.56 -3.35
CA ASP A 129 8.80 -16.55 -4.33
C ASP A 129 8.86 -17.99 -3.76
N ASP A 130 8.39 -18.20 -2.51
CA ASP A 130 8.38 -19.52 -1.88
C ASP A 130 7.13 -20.31 -2.33
N PRO A 131 7.30 -21.40 -3.08
CA PRO A 131 6.17 -22.19 -3.58
C PRO A 131 5.38 -22.93 -2.50
N SER A 132 5.90 -23.00 -1.27
CA SER A 132 5.19 -23.56 -0.10
C SER A 132 4.14 -22.59 0.48
N TRP A 133 4.15 -21.32 0.01
CA TRP A 133 3.18 -20.32 0.41
C TRP A 133 2.14 -20.07 -0.67
N GLY A 134 0.85 -20.09 -0.28
CA GLY A 134 -0.25 -19.69 -1.14
C GLY A 134 -0.42 -18.18 -1.17
N ARG A 135 -0.83 -17.63 -2.31
CA ARG A 135 -1.09 -16.20 -2.48
C ARG A 135 -2.46 -15.95 -3.08
N THR A 136 -3.15 -14.91 -2.63
CA THR A 136 -4.37 -14.42 -3.26
C THR A 136 -4.04 -13.50 -4.44
N ASP A 137 -4.98 -13.33 -5.37
CA ASP A 137 -4.84 -12.38 -6.49
C ASP A 137 -4.85 -10.92 -6.02
N GLY A 138 -5.30 -10.70 -4.79
CA GLY A 138 -5.39 -9.38 -4.21
C GLY A 138 -6.48 -8.50 -4.81
N GLY A 139 -6.39 -7.22 -4.57
CA GLY A 139 -7.33 -6.25 -5.09
C GLY A 139 -6.83 -4.81 -4.99
N VAL A 140 -7.67 -3.91 -5.51
CA VAL A 140 -7.47 -2.47 -5.43
C VAL A 140 -8.82 -1.82 -5.08
N LEU A 141 -8.80 -0.86 -4.17
CA LEU A 141 -9.91 0.06 -3.88
C LEU A 141 -9.40 1.49 -3.93
N GLU A 142 -10.25 2.40 -4.36
CA GLU A 142 -10.06 3.81 -4.10
C GLU A 142 -11.00 4.22 -2.98
N ILE A 143 -10.44 4.91 -1.97
CA ILE A 143 -11.14 5.30 -0.76
C ILE A 143 -11.06 6.82 -0.64
N ASP A 144 -12.20 7.48 -0.54
CA ASP A 144 -12.30 8.94 -0.41
C ASP A 144 -11.97 9.37 1.03
N CYS A 145 -10.72 9.10 1.44
CA CYS A 145 -10.17 9.56 2.71
C CYS A 145 -8.65 9.73 2.62
N ASN A 146 -8.10 10.47 3.60
CA ASN A 146 -6.67 10.56 3.80
C ASN A 146 -6.09 9.18 4.17
N TYR A 147 -4.95 8.81 3.57
CA TYR A 147 -4.31 7.52 3.80
C TYR A 147 -3.97 7.25 5.28
N LEU A 148 -3.75 8.30 6.08
CA LEU A 148 -3.46 8.15 7.50
C LEU A 148 -4.65 7.61 8.30
N TRP A 149 -5.90 7.85 7.87
CA TRP A 149 -7.06 7.23 8.49
C TRP A 149 -7.08 5.71 8.26
N ILE A 150 -6.62 5.26 7.10
CA ILE A 150 -6.46 3.83 6.83
C ILE A 150 -5.31 3.25 7.65
N CYS A 151 -4.19 3.98 7.78
CA CYS A 151 -3.07 3.57 8.63
C CYS A 151 -3.49 3.42 10.09
N ASP A 152 -4.27 4.36 10.62
CA ASP A 152 -4.78 4.31 11.99
C ASP A 152 -5.72 3.11 12.18
N ASN A 153 -6.64 2.89 11.25
CA ASN A 153 -7.55 1.75 11.24
C ASN A 153 -6.78 0.42 11.26
N LEU A 154 -5.78 0.27 10.39
CA LEU A 154 -4.97 -0.95 10.31
C LEU A 154 -4.02 -1.15 11.50
N LEU A 155 -3.76 -0.11 12.31
CA LEU A 155 -3.03 -0.20 13.58
C LEU A 155 -3.94 -0.42 14.80
N ASP A 156 -5.25 -0.40 14.59
CA ASP A 156 -6.24 -0.67 15.64
C ASP A 156 -6.98 -2.00 15.43
N PRO A 157 -6.47 -3.14 15.93
CA PRO A 157 -7.19 -4.41 15.84
C PRO A 157 -8.48 -4.44 16.69
N SER A 158 -8.79 -3.39 17.43
CA SER A 158 -10.00 -3.33 18.28
C SER A 158 -11.25 -3.04 17.48
N HIS A 159 -11.17 -2.23 16.39
CA HIS A 159 -12.30 -1.91 15.51
C HIS A 159 -12.96 -3.18 14.92
N VAL A 160 -12.19 -4.24 14.76
CA VAL A 160 -12.66 -5.53 14.22
C VAL A 160 -13.87 -6.06 14.97
N ALA A 161 -13.97 -5.81 16.28
CA ALA A 161 -15.08 -6.26 17.10
C ALA A 161 -16.42 -5.57 16.75
N TRP A 162 -16.40 -4.41 16.12
CA TRP A 162 -17.58 -3.61 15.78
C TRP A 162 -17.81 -3.48 14.27
N VAL A 163 -16.75 -3.41 13.47
CA VAL A 163 -16.83 -3.24 12.01
C VAL A 163 -16.95 -4.59 11.32
N HIS A 164 -16.17 -5.60 11.75
CA HIS A 164 -16.09 -6.92 11.10
C HIS A 164 -16.73 -8.03 11.91
N VAL A 165 -17.89 -7.77 12.50
CA VAL A 165 -18.59 -8.66 13.45
C VAL A 165 -18.85 -10.05 12.87
N GLY A 166 -19.18 -10.14 11.58
CA GLY A 166 -19.53 -11.40 10.91
C GLY A 166 -18.35 -12.20 10.36
N SER A 167 -17.11 -11.65 10.40
CA SER A 167 -15.97 -12.25 9.68
C SER A 167 -14.71 -12.35 10.59
N PHE A 168 -14.01 -11.28 10.80
CA PHE A 168 -12.73 -11.25 11.52
C PHE A 168 -12.85 -11.11 13.02
N ALA A 169 -13.98 -10.63 13.52
CA ALA A 169 -14.25 -10.57 14.94
C ALA A 169 -14.23 -11.96 15.58
N GLY A 170 -13.77 -12.01 16.79
CA GLY A 170 -13.75 -13.24 17.59
C GLY A 170 -13.51 -12.89 19.05
N SER A 171 -13.81 -13.82 19.96
CA SER A 171 -13.63 -13.59 21.42
C SER A 171 -12.19 -13.18 21.74
N GLY A 172 -12.01 -12.19 22.59
CA GLY A 172 -10.72 -11.65 23.00
C GLY A 172 -10.23 -10.45 22.17
N THR A 173 -10.99 -10.00 21.17
CA THR A 173 -10.63 -8.79 20.40
C THR A 173 -10.94 -7.50 21.16
N ASP A 174 -11.77 -7.56 22.15
CA ASP A 174 -12.25 -6.44 22.98
C ASP A 174 -11.68 -6.44 24.41
N ASP A 175 -11.21 -7.59 24.93
CA ASP A 175 -10.82 -7.76 26.32
C ASP A 175 -9.32 -8.02 26.56
N VAL A 176 -8.54 -8.35 25.51
CA VAL A 176 -7.09 -8.57 25.63
C VAL A 176 -6.32 -7.30 25.29
N PRO A 177 -5.46 -6.79 26.21
CA PRO A 177 -4.68 -5.57 25.96
C PRO A 177 -3.75 -5.68 24.77
N LEU A 178 -3.51 -4.54 24.11
CA LEU A 178 -2.56 -4.38 23.03
C LEU A 178 -1.19 -3.98 23.56
N GLU A 179 -0.14 -4.51 22.94
CA GLU A 179 1.24 -4.08 23.12
C GLU A 179 1.70 -3.29 21.90
N VAL A 180 2.56 -2.29 22.11
CA VAL A 180 3.06 -1.42 21.06
C VAL A 180 4.59 -1.45 21.06
N THR A 181 5.19 -1.73 19.91
CA THR A 181 6.65 -1.77 19.71
C THR A 181 7.05 -0.85 18.57
N ARG A 182 8.08 -0.04 18.77
CA ARG A 182 8.68 0.77 17.69
C ARG A 182 9.64 -0.07 16.88
N THR A 183 9.68 0.14 15.57
CA THR A 183 10.67 -0.40 14.65
C THR A 183 11.41 0.71 13.94
N GLU A 184 12.45 0.39 13.19
CA GLU A 184 13.17 1.37 12.37
C GLU A 184 12.27 1.96 11.26
N ARG A 185 11.32 1.17 10.75
CA ARG A 185 10.42 1.56 9.65
C ARG A 185 9.07 2.08 10.12
N GLY A 186 8.74 1.93 11.42
CA GLY A 186 7.43 2.31 11.91
C GLY A 186 7.05 1.73 13.27
N VAL A 187 5.91 1.05 13.35
CA VAL A 187 5.32 0.58 14.61
C VAL A 187 4.65 -0.77 14.42
N ILE A 188 4.73 -1.61 15.43
CA ILE A 188 3.97 -2.86 15.55
C ILE A 188 3.00 -2.72 16.73
N VAL A 189 1.73 -3.04 16.50
CA VAL A 189 0.71 -3.24 17.52
C VAL A 189 0.35 -4.72 17.53
N TRP A 190 0.41 -5.38 18.70
CA TRP A 190 0.23 -6.81 18.74
C TRP A 190 -0.37 -7.29 20.05
N ARG A 191 -0.93 -8.50 20.04
CA ARG A 191 -1.36 -9.25 21.22
C ARG A 191 -1.45 -10.74 20.95
N TRP A 192 -1.35 -11.55 22.01
CA TRP A 192 -1.70 -12.97 21.99
C TRP A 192 -3.05 -13.18 22.71
N ILE A 193 -4.02 -13.76 22.01
CA ILE A 193 -5.30 -14.18 22.54
C ILE A 193 -5.24 -15.69 22.73
N ARG A 194 -5.38 -16.19 23.96
CA ARG A 194 -5.10 -17.58 24.28
C ARG A 194 -6.37 -18.37 24.62
N GLY A 195 -6.39 -19.67 24.21
CA GLY A 195 -7.42 -20.61 24.58
C GLY A 195 -8.82 -20.22 24.14
N ARG A 196 -8.96 -19.47 23.04
CA ARG A 196 -10.25 -19.04 22.50
C ARG A 196 -10.53 -19.75 21.17
N PRO A 197 -11.82 -19.89 20.74
CA PRO A 197 -12.14 -20.34 19.41
C PRO A 197 -11.46 -19.47 18.33
N PRO A 198 -11.08 -20.02 17.16
CA PRO A 198 -10.67 -19.21 16.03
C PRO A 198 -11.79 -18.25 15.61
N SER A 199 -11.45 -17.09 15.03
CA SER A 199 -12.47 -16.21 14.48
C SER A 199 -13.15 -16.85 13.26
N PRO A 200 -14.38 -16.46 12.91
CA PRO A 200 -15.15 -17.10 11.82
C PRO A 200 -14.37 -17.22 10.50
N TYR A 201 -13.70 -16.14 10.09
CA TYR A 201 -12.89 -16.14 8.87
C TYR A 201 -11.79 -17.20 8.85
N TYR A 202 -11.16 -17.48 10.00
CA TYR A 202 -10.03 -18.42 10.08
C TYR A 202 -10.45 -19.84 10.48
N ALA A 203 -11.71 -20.04 10.95
CA ALA A 203 -12.17 -21.33 11.46
C ALA A 203 -12.06 -22.48 10.44
N GLU A 204 -12.24 -22.19 9.15
CA GLU A 204 -12.14 -23.16 8.06
C GLU A 204 -10.71 -23.30 7.50
N LEU A 205 -9.82 -22.37 7.85
CA LEU A 205 -8.45 -22.33 7.32
C LEU A 205 -7.44 -23.01 8.23
N VAL A 206 -7.69 -23.04 9.54
CA VAL A 206 -6.84 -23.78 10.50
C VAL A 206 -7.02 -25.28 10.33
N LYS A 207 -5.94 -26.06 10.57
CA LYS A 207 -5.91 -27.52 10.35
C LYS A 207 -5.93 -28.30 11.65
N PHE A 208 -6.56 -27.76 12.70
CA PHE A 208 -6.73 -28.41 13.99
C PHE A 208 -8.12 -28.08 14.57
N ASP A 209 -8.60 -28.93 15.46
CA ASP A 209 -9.87 -28.76 16.13
C ASP A 209 -9.73 -28.08 17.51
N GLY A 210 -10.79 -27.42 17.95
CA GLY A 210 -10.88 -26.87 19.30
C GLY A 210 -10.33 -25.44 19.44
N PRO A 211 -10.06 -25.01 20.69
CA PRO A 211 -9.58 -23.67 20.97
C PRO A 211 -8.12 -23.50 20.47
N CYS A 212 -7.77 -22.25 20.18
CA CYS A 212 -6.46 -21.86 19.69
C CYS A 212 -5.82 -20.78 20.55
N ASP A 213 -4.49 -20.67 20.43
CA ASP A 213 -3.77 -19.44 20.73
C ASP A 213 -3.57 -18.70 19.42
N ARG A 214 -3.90 -17.41 19.39
CA ARG A 214 -3.74 -16.60 18.18
C ARG A 214 -2.94 -15.33 18.44
N LEU A 215 -2.00 -15.05 17.53
CA LEU A 215 -1.33 -13.76 17.45
C LEU A 215 -2.09 -12.85 16.49
N GLN A 216 -2.37 -11.63 16.93
CA GLN A 216 -2.66 -10.49 16.09
C GLN A 216 -1.43 -9.60 16.08
N HIS A 217 -0.81 -9.41 14.93
CA HIS A 217 0.38 -8.59 14.72
C HIS A 217 0.09 -7.65 13.56
N TYR A 218 0.03 -6.37 13.87
CA TYR A 218 -0.29 -5.30 12.95
C TYR A 218 0.89 -4.34 12.87
N GLU A 219 1.65 -4.42 11.79
CA GLU A 219 2.82 -3.59 11.56
C GLU A 219 2.50 -2.52 10.52
N MET A 220 2.85 -1.29 10.82
CA MET A 220 2.77 -0.16 9.89
C MET A 220 4.14 0.40 9.63
N CYS A 221 4.50 0.45 8.36
CA CYS A 221 5.77 0.96 7.86
C CYS A 221 5.57 2.20 6.98
N VAL A 222 6.54 3.10 7.02
CA VAL A 222 6.57 4.25 6.11
C VAL A 222 6.74 3.77 4.66
N PRO A 223 6.12 4.45 3.65
CA PRO A 223 5.31 5.68 3.78
C PRO A 223 3.84 5.44 4.14
N GLY A 224 3.35 4.22 4.17
CA GLY A 224 1.98 3.81 4.40
C GLY A 224 1.79 2.37 3.90
N ILE A 225 2.54 1.42 4.50
CA ILE A 225 2.50 0.01 4.16
C ILE A 225 2.19 -0.76 5.43
N ALA A 226 1.08 -1.51 5.43
CA ALA A 226 0.72 -2.36 6.55
C ALA A 226 0.97 -3.83 6.25
N LEU A 227 1.52 -4.53 7.23
CA LEU A 227 1.66 -5.96 7.28
C LEU A 227 0.84 -6.47 8.47
N ASN A 228 -0.28 -7.13 8.18
CA ASN A 228 -1.14 -7.69 9.20
C ASN A 228 -0.97 -9.21 9.21
N LYS A 229 -0.27 -9.72 10.24
CA LYS A 229 0.04 -11.13 10.40
C LYS A 229 -0.86 -11.74 11.47
N SER A 230 -1.55 -12.79 11.09
CA SER A 230 -2.36 -13.62 11.97
C SER A 230 -1.74 -15.01 12.09
N VAL A 231 -1.44 -15.44 13.31
CA VAL A 231 -0.93 -16.79 13.59
C VAL A 231 -1.95 -17.51 14.45
N TYR A 232 -2.30 -18.73 14.08
CA TYR A 232 -3.19 -19.61 14.83
C TYR A 232 -2.47 -20.92 15.10
N THR A 233 -2.50 -21.35 16.35
CA THR A 233 -1.87 -22.61 16.81
C THR A 233 -2.75 -23.27 17.86
N PRO A 234 -2.72 -24.61 18.04
CA PRO A 234 -3.51 -25.27 19.08
C PRO A 234 -3.29 -24.65 20.46
N ALA A 235 -4.34 -24.58 21.27
CA ALA A 235 -4.28 -23.94 22.58
C ALA A 235 -3.13 -24.51 23.44
N GLY A 236 -2.38 -23.63 24.10
CA GLY A 236 -1.24 -23.96 24.93
C GLY A 236 0.09 -24.09 24.18
N THR A 237 0.11 -23.93 22.85
CA THR A 237 1.34 -24.01 22.04
C THR A 237 1.82 -22.65 21.53
N GLY A 238 1.00 -21.60 21.61
CA GLY A 238 1.32 -20.24 21.18
C GLY A 238 1.87 -19.35 22.27
N GLY A 239 2.55 -18.26 21.86
CA GLY A 239 3.04 -17.22 22.78
C GLY A 239 4.32 -16.57 22.30
N PRO A 240 4.76 -15.48 22.97
CA PRO A 240 6.03 -14.86 22.66
C PRO A 240 7.18 -15.86 22.80
N GLY A 241 7.96 -16.00 21.72
CA GLY A 241 9.12 -16.90 21.68
C GLY A 241 8.79 -18.39 21.54
N ALA A 242 7.50 -18.77 21.42
CA ALA A 242 7.13 -20.16 21.16
C ALA A 242 7.54 -20.55 19.73
N ALA A 243 8.15 -21.76 19.60
CA ALA A 243 8.43 -22.31 18.29
C ALA A 243 7.13 -22.74 17.59
N PRO A 244 6.99 -22.53 16.28
CA PRO A 244 5.84 -23.01 15.53
C PRO A 244 5.71 -24.54 15.65
N VAL A 245 4.48 -25.02 15.83
CA VAL A 245 4.17 -26.45 15.71
C VAL A 245 3.69 -26.76 14.29
N PRO A 246 3.66 -28.04 13.85
CA PRO A 246 3.28 -28.40 12.48
C PRO A 246 1.90 -27.89 12.05
N GLU A 247 0.96 -27.77 13.00
CA GLU A 247 -0.40 -27.30 12.79
C GLU A 247 -0.54 -25.78 12.74
N THR A 248 0.56 -25.04 12.93
CA THR A 248 0.53 -23.57 12.94
C THR A 248 0.09 -23.03 11.59
N TYR A 249 -1.04 -22.30 11.60
CA TYR A 249 -1.53 -21.54 10.45
C TYR A 249 -1.02 -20.11 10.51
N VAL A 250 -0.51 -19.61 9.41
CA VAL A 250 -0.04 -18.22 9.26
C VAL A 250 -0.69 -17.59 8.05
N ASN A 251 -1.33 -16.45 8.26
CA ASN A 251 -1.78 -15.54 7.21
C ASN A 251 -1.08 -14.20 7.36
N ILE A 252 -0.57 -13.65 6.25
CA ILE A 252 0.01 -12.32 6.18
C ILE A 252 -0.75 -11.52 5.12
N SER A 253 -1.41 -10.44 5.52
CA SER A 253 -2.01 -9.47 4.62
C SER A 253 -1.05 -8.31 4.42
N TYR A 254 -0.66 -8.06 3.19
CA TYR A 254 0.11 -6.89 2.77
C TYR A 254 -0.84 -5.85 2.20
N ASN A 255 -0.71 -4.62 2.68
CA ASN A 255 -1.62 -3.53 2.39
C ASN A 255 -0.83 -2.26 2.09
N PHE A 256 -1.09 -1.65 0.94
CA PHE A 256 -0.34 -0.49 0.45
C PHE A 256 -1.31 0.68 0.28
N MET A 257 -1.10 1.73 1.08
CA MET A 257 -1.87 2.96 1.04
C MET A 257 -1.11 4.01 0.27
N THR A 258 -1.41 4.13 -1.03
CA THR A 258 -0.80 5.13 -1.90
C THR A 258 -1.70 6.35 -2.02
N PRO A 259 -1.30 7.52 -1.49
CA PRO A 259 -2.11 8.73 -1.61
C PRO A 259 -2.30 9.14 -3.07
N ILE A 260 -3.54 9.30 -3.52
CA ILE A 260 -3.86 9.99 -4.76
C ILE A 260 -3.80 11.49 -4.48
N SER A 261 -4.45 11.92 -3.40
CA SER A 261 -4.48 13.30 -2.91
C SER A 261 -4.50 13.34 -1.38
N ALA A 262 -4.67 14.51 -0.80
CA ALA A 262 -4.84 14.66 0.65
C ALA A 262 -6.13 13.98 1.19
N GLU A 263 -7.11 13.71 0.32
CA GLU A 263 -8.43 13.20 0.70
C GLU A 263 -8.85 11.95 -0.07
N ARG A 264 -7.95 11.36 -0.84
CA ARG A 264 -8.22 10.16 -1.63
C ARG A 264 -7.01 9.26 -1.67
N THR A 265 -7.22 7.97 -1.44
CA THR A 265 -6.18 6.96 -1.33
C THR A 265 -6.47 5.78 -2.24
N ARG A 266 -5.45 5.31 -2.95
CA ARG A 266 -5.46 3.99 -3.60
C ARG A 266 -4.97 2.97 -2.59
N TYR A 267 -5.82 2.00 -2.30
CA TYR A 267 -5.56 0.91 -1.37
C TYR A 267 -5.41 -0.39 -2.14
N ILE A 268 -4.21 -0.98 -2.08
CA ILE A 268 -3.86 -2.23 -2.77
C ILE A 268 -3.58 -3.27 -1.71
N TRP A 269 -4.04 -4.51 -1.89
CA TRP A 269 -3.76 -5.59 -0.95
C TRP A 269 -3.60 -6.94 -1.63
N PHE A 270 -2.94 -7.85 -0.94
CA PHE A 270 -2.97 -9.30 -1.17
C PHE A 270 -2.59 -10.04 0.11
N GLN A 271 -2.83 -11.35 0.13
CA GLN A 271 -2.56 -12.18 1.30
C GLN A 271 -1.68 -13.37 0.94
N HIS A 272 -0.81 -13.75 1.88
CA HIS A 272 -0.04 -14.98 1.86
C HIS A 272 -0.50 -15.91 2.98
N ARG A 273 -0.50 -17.24 2.71
CA ARG A 273 -0.75 -18.27 3.72
C ARG A 273 0.24 -19.41 3.60
N ASN A 274 0.56 -20.07 4.71
CA ASN A 274 1.51 -21.18 4.78
C ASN A 274 0.85 -22.57 4.58
N THR A 275 -0.42 -22.63 4.21
CA THR A 275 -1.17 -23.86 4.00
C THR A 275 -1.82 -23.88 2.61
N ASP A 276 -2.05 -25.11 2.09
CA ASP A 276 -2.76 -25.30 0.81
C ASP A 276 -2.32 -24.34 -0.30
N PRO A 277 -1.01 -24.24 -0.61
CA PRO A 277 -0.46 -23.16 -1.42
C PRO A 277 -1.02 -23.10 -2.85
N GLN A 278 -1.45 -24.25 -3.38
CA GLN A 278 -1.97 -24.38 -4.75
C GLN A 278 -3.51 -24.38 -4.83
N ASP A 279 -4.21 -24.27 -3.69
CA ASP A 279 -5.67 -24.28 -3.69
C ASP A 279 -6.23 -22.90 -4.11
N ALA A 280 -6.71 -22.86 -5.36
CA ALA A 280 -7.28 -21.65 -5.94
C ALA A 280 -8.63 -21.27 -5.28
N THR A 281 -9.38 -22.26 -4.79
CA THR A 281 -10.69 -22.02 -4.13
C THR A 281 -10.47 -21.29 -2.81
N ILE A 282 -9.51 -21.77 -2.00
CA ILE A 282 -9.12 -21.09 -0.75
C ILE A 282 -8.59 -19.69 -1.05
N SER A 283 -7.75 -19.53 -2.08
CA SER A 283 -7.22 -18.21 -2.47
C SER A 283 -8.34 -17.24 -2.83
N GLN A 284 -9.35 -17.70 -3.58
CA GLN A 284 -10.51 -16.90 -3.97
C GLN A 284 -11.35 -16.53 -2.73
N GLN A 285 -11.70 -17.49 -1.88
CA GLN A 285 -12.47 -17.25 -0.65
C GLN A 285 -11.79 -16.24 0.28
N MET A 286 -10.48 -16.38 0.46
CA MET A 286 -9.69 -15.42 1.24
C MET A 286 -9.72 -14.03 0.64
N ASN A 287 -9.58 -13.93 -0.68
CA ASN A 287 -9.61 -12.65 -1.38
C ASN A 287 -10.97 -11.95 -1.29
N GLU A 288 -12.07 -12.71 -1.42
CA GLU A 288 -13.44 -12.20 -1.26
C GLU A 288 -13.71 -11.73 0.16
N GLY A 289 -13.30 -12.51 1.18
CA GLY A 289 -13.44 -12.12 2.59
C GLY A 289 -12.64 -10.86 2.93
N ALA A 290 -11.40 -10.74 2.44
CA ALA A 290 -10.60 -9.54 2.60
C ALA A 290 -11.24 -8.33 1.91
N ARG A 291 -11.73 -8.49 0.67
CA ARG A 291 -12.45 -7.43 -0.05
C ARG A 291 -13.66 -6.94 0.72
N GLN A 292 -14.47 -7.86 1.26
CA GLN A 292 -15.64 -7.50 2.06
C GLN A 292 -15.24 -6.65 3.27
N ALA A 293 -14.22 -7.07 4.03
CA ALA A 293 -13.74 -6.31 5.19
C ALA A 293 -13.25 -4.91 4.82
N PHE A 294 -12.50 -4.78 3.73
CA PHE A 294 -12.00 -3.48 3.28
C PHE A 294 -13.10 -2.57 2.72
N GLU A 295 -14.19 -3.12 2.18
CA GLU A 295 -15.38 -2.34 1.82
C GLU A 295 -16.15 -1.86 3.07
N GLU A 296 -16.19 -2.68 4.14
CA GLU A 296 -16.73 -2.29 5.44
C GLU A 296 -15.90 -1.14 6.05
N ASP A 297 -14.57 -1.25 6.01
CA ASP A 297 -13.64 -0.19 6.42
C ASP A 297 -13.82 1.08 5.60
N ARG A 298 -13.88 0.97 4.27
CA ARG A 298 -14.13 2.11 3.38
C ARG A 298 -15.37 2.88 3.80
N ALA A 299 -16.47 2.17 4.06
CA ALA A 299 -17.73 2.78 4.46
C ALA A 299 -17.61 3.57 5.78
N VAL A 300 -16.77 3.15 6.70
CA VAL A 300 -16.48 3.84 7.97
C VAL A 300 -15.54 5.03 7.72
N LEU A 301 -14.40 4.79 7.07
CA LEU A 301 -13.32 5.76 6.91
C LEU A 301 -13.71 6.97 6.07
N GLU A 302 -14.52 6.79 5.02
CA GLU A 302 -15.09 7.91 4.27
C GLU A 302 -16.03 8.77 5.11
N ARG A 303 -16.72 8.18 6.10
CA ARG A 303 -17.53 8.94 7.07
C ARG A 303 -16.67 9.67 8.09
N VAL A 304 -15.59 9.03 8.55
CA VAL A 304 -14.60 9.67 9.43
C VAL A 304 -14.01 10.90 8.74
N GLN A 305 -13.55 10.76 7.48
CA GLN A 305 -13.03 11.88 6.69
C GLN A 305 -14.02 13.04 6.63
N ARG A 306 -15.30 12.75 6.34
CA ARG A 306 -16.35 13.77 6.29
C ARG A 306 -16.65 14.38 7.66
N GLY A 307 -16.60 13.58 8.73
CA GLY A 307 -16.80 14.03 10.11
C GLY A 307 -15.71 15.02 10.54
N MET A 308 -14.47 14.63 10.36
CA MET A 308 -13.30 15.45 10.67
C MET A 308 -13.23 16.76 9.89
N ALA A 309 -13.73 16.78 8.64
CA ALA A 309 -13.80 18.00 7.82
C ALA A 309 -14.94 18.96 8.25
N ARG A 310 -16.00 18.44 8.88
CA ARG A 310 -17.17 19.25 9.28
C ARG A 310 -17.04 19.89 10.64
N ASP A 311 -16.51 19.11 11.58
CA ASP A 311 -16.41 19.50 12.99
C ASP A 311 -15.00 20.03 13.25
N GLY A 312 -14.86 21.30 13.55
CA GLY A 312 -13.60 21.93 13.92
C GLY A 312 -13.18 21.66 15.36
N SER A 313 -13.93 20.82 16.13
CA SER A 313 -13.51 20.38 17.46
C SER A 313 -12.32 19.42 17.37
N GLU A 314 -11.48 19.45 18.39
CA GLU A 314 -10.37 18.52 18.49
C GLU A 314 -10.87 17.11 18.84
N ALA A 315 -10.42 16.10 18.09
CA ALA A 315 -10.74 14.71 18.37
C ALA A 315 -10.04 14.25 19.67
N ILE A 316 -10.69 13.38 20.43
CA ILE A 316 -10.09 12.80 21.64
C ILE A 316 -9.27 11.56 21.28
N ASP A 317 -8.16 11.36 21.98
CA ASP A 317 -7.36 10.15 21.90
C ASP A 317 -7.84 9.08 22.91
N LEU A 318 -7.84 7.85 22.49
CA LEU A 318 -8.06 6.68 23.34
C LEU A 318 -6.77 5.89 23.53
N GLY A 319 -6.76 4.97 24.49
CA GLY A 319 -5.58 4.12 24.74
C GLY A 319 -5.18 3.25 23.54
N LEU A 320 -6.15 2.88 22.70
CA LEU A 320 -5.93 2.10 21.47
C LEU A 320 -5.18 2.88 20.37
N ASP A 321 -5.19 4.22 20.40
CA ASP A 321 -4.53 5.08 19.41
C ASP A 321 -3.00 5.18 19.60
N ALA A 322 -2.44 4.52 20.62
CA ALA A 322 -1.01 4.64 20.94
C ALA A 322 -0.10 4.28 19.76
N GLY A 323 -0.42 3.22 19.02
CA GLY A 323 0.32 2.79 17.83
C GLY A 323 0.24 3.82 16.70
N ALA A 324 -0.97 4.26 16.36
CA ALA A 324 -1.23 5.26 15.33
C ALA A 324 -0.50 6.58 15.61
N LYS A 325 -0.54 7.07 16.85
CA LYS A 325 0.17 8.29 17.27
C LYS A 325 1.70 8.16 17.13
N LEU A 326 2.25 7.00 17.46
CA LEU A 326 3.68 6.76 17.30
C LEU A 326 4.09 6.72 15.83
N PHE A 327 3.28 6.08 14.97
CA PHE A 327 3.52 6.04 13.54
C PHE A 327 3.43 7.44 12.92
N ARG A 328 2.39 8.22 13.22
CA ARG A 328 2.23 9.58 12.72
C ARG A 328 3.41 10.48 13.10
N ARG A 329 3.89 10.45 14.34
CA ARG A 329 5.07 11.21 14.79
C ARG A 329 6.34 10.78 14.07
N HIS A 330 6.50 9.48 13.81
CA HIS A 330 7.65 8.96 13.08
C HIS A 330 7.64 9.46 11.63
N LEU A 331 6.48 9.40 10.97
CA LEU A 331 6.31 9.89 9.61
C LEU A 331 6.51 11.41 9.50
N GLU A 332 5.92 12.18 10.41
CA GLU A 332 6.08 13.64 10.48
C GLU A 332 7.57 14.03 10.59
N ARG A 333 8.31 13.38 11.48
CA ARG A 333 9.76 13.61 11.62
C ARG A 333 10.51 13.36 10.31
N LEU A 334 10.20 12.29 9.58
CA LEU A 334 10.85 11.99 8.29
C LEU A 334 10.50 13.02 7.21
N ILE A 335 9.26 13.50 7.18
CA ILE A 335 8.83 14.56 6.26
C ILE A 335 9.55 15.88 6.57
N ASP A 336 9.71 16.22 7.84
CA ASP A 336 10.43 17.42 8.29
C ASP A 336 11.92 17.34 7.93
N GLU A 337 12.57 16.20 8.16
CA GLU A 337 13.98 15.93 7.80
C GLU A 337 14.18 16.05 6.28
N GLU A 338 13.29 15.46 5.47
CA GLU A 338 13.32 15.55 4.00
C GLU A 338 13.18 17.03 3.54
N SER A 339 12.24 17.76 4.15
CA SER A 339 11.99 19.16 3.82
C SER A 339 13.16 20.06 4.15
N ALA A 340 13.85 19.79 5.27
CA ALA A 340 15.06 20.53 5.69
C ALA A 340 16.25 20.25 4.76
N GLY A 341 16.43 19.00 4.31
CA GLY A 341 17.48 18.60 3.38
C GLY A 341 17.31 19.16 1.97
N ALA A 342 16.07 19.37 1.51
CA ALA A 342 15.79 19.95 0.21
C ALA A 342 16.07 21.47 0.12
N GLY A 343 16.28 22.15 1.24
CA GLY A 343 16.57 23.58 1.34
C GLY A 343 18.08 23.93 1.50
N ALA A 344 18.94 22.92 1.63
CA ALA A 344 20.39 23.08 1.79
C ALA A 344 21.13 22.80 0.47
#